data_8e698dfd26fc999abc58817f77b7db97
#
_entry.id   8e698dfd26fc999abc58817f77b7db97
#
_cell.length_a   1.000
_cell.length_b   1.000
_cell.length_c   1.000
_cell.angle_alpha   90.00
_cell.angle_beta   90.00
_cell.angle_gamma   90.00
#
_symmetry.space_group_name_H-M   'P 1'
#
loop_
_entity.id
_entity.type
_entity.pdbx_description
1 polymer ?
#
loop_
_entity_poly.entity_id
_entity_poly.type
_entity_poly.pdbx_seq_one_letter_code
_entity_poly.pdbx_strand_id
1 'polypeptide(L)'
;MATARRKAPAPGRTPPKQQDPLIFTGPPSGLSADLMVANTGDRRLAVRGVTIVREGSVDLDVPAAALVPAGATTSMHVTLPMDQGTSPGDYPAEVQLAGIGRAAVLRVEAVLAMRITPRRLLAEPGAHGVSIVAVNEGNVELTLASVTRGRTSDGGKEPGPDVTLTLKTPVILAAASTVTVRGRLSVPPSLDPTRRHTAKVPLGLADLEVIILPRNPVTEAKP
;
A
#
# COMPACT_ATOMS: atom_id res chain seq x y z
N MET A 1 40.94 70.11 3.86
CA MET A 1 40.25 69.07 4.71
C MET A 1 38.92 68.73 4.05
N ALA A 2 38.83 67.55 3.40
CA ALA A 2 37.66 67.12 2.68
C ALA A 2 36.92 66.05 3.54
N THR A 3 35.71 66.39 3.97
CA THR A 3 34.85 65.54 4.83
C THR A 3 34.11 64.48 3.98
N ALA A 4 34.50 63.21 4.11
CA ALA A 4 33.86 62.10 3.42
C ALA A 4 32.47 61.87 4.01
N ARG A 5 31.39 62.05 3.24
CA ARG A 5 30.02 61.70 3.54
C ARG A 5 29.87 60.17 3.53
N ARG A 6 29.67 59.57 4.68
CA ARG A 6 29.27 58.15 4.80
C ARG A 6 27.87 57.95 4.22
N LYS A 7 27.78 57.12 3.16
CA LYS A 7 26.53 56.67 2.54
C LYS A 7 25.82 55.75 3.51
N ALA A 8 24.58 56.06 3.88
CA ALA A 8 23.75 55.21 4.71
C ALA A 8 23.47 53.83 4.04
N PRO A 9 23.44 52.74 4.79
CA PRO A 9 23.12 51.44 4.22
C PRO A 9 21.65 51.42 3.74
N ALA A 10 21.41 50.80 2.58
CA ALA A 10 20.09 50.61 2.01
C ALA A 10 19.18 49.79 2.96
N PRO A 11 17.89 50.11 3.05
CA PRO A 11 16.95 49.32 3.89
C PRO A 11 16.97 47.86 3.47
N GLY A 12 17.24 46.99 4.43
CA GLY A 12 17.32 45.54 4.24
C GLY A 12 16.03 45.00 3.62
N ARG A 13 16.19 44.31 2.49
CA ARG A 13 15.09 43.46 1.96
C ARG A 13 14.71 42.46 3.04
N THR A 14 13.51 42.57 3.57
CA THR A 14 12.90 41.54 4.41
C THR A 14 12.92 40.22 3.62
N PRO A 15 13.53 39.16 4.14
CA PRO A 15 13.51 37.88 3.44
C PRO A 15 12.02 37.47 3.20
N PRO A 16 11.70 36.91 2.02
CA PRO A 16 10.33 36.47 1.74
C PRO A 16 9.93 35.51 2.85
N LYS A 17 8.72 35.69 3.42
CA LYS A 17 8.14 34.77 4.38
C LYS A 17 8.23 33.38 3.78
N GLN A 18 9.00 32.51 4.42
CA GLN A 18 9.09 31.12 4.06
C GLN A 18 7.69 30.52 4.16
N GLN A 19 7.09 30.25 3.01
CA GLN A 19 5.78 29.60 2.99
C GLN A 19 5.94 28.19 3.49
N ASP A 20 5.02 27.71 4.30
CA ASP A 20 4.99 26.33 4.76
C ASP A 20 5.02 25.37 3.55
N PRO A 21 5.74 24.24 3.63
CA PRO A 21 5.81 23.29 2.54
C PRO A 21 4.41 22.75 2.23
N LEU A 22 4.15 22.54 0.96
CA LEU A 22 2.93 21.89 0.50
C LEU A 22 3.01 20.38 0.85
N ILE A 23 1.96 19.83 1.46
CA ILE A 23 1.94 18.43 1.84
C ILE A 23 1.00 17.65 0.92
N PHE A 24 1.53 16.69 0.18
CA PHE A 24 0.77 15.65 -0.51
C PHE A 24 0.66 14.44 0.41
N THR A 25 -0.54 13.95 0.63
CA THR A 25 -0.77 12.80 1.53
C THR A 25 -1.61 11.74 0.83
N GLY A 26 -1.31 10.47 1.11
CA GLY A 26 -2.10 9.34 0.63
C GLY A 26 -1.27 8.07 0.37
N PRO A 27 -1.93 7.02 -0.17
CA PRO A 27 -1.24 5.81 -0.59
C PRO A 27 -0.33 6.08 -1.79
N PRO A 28 0.66 5.22 -2.08
CA PRO A 28 1.54 5.38 -3.25
C PRO A 28 0.78 5.51 -4.57
N SER A 29 -0.38 4.87 -4.70
CA SER A 29 -1.21 4.95 -5.91
C SER A 29 -1.80 6.32 -6.19
N GLY A 30 -1.81 7.24 -5.20
CA GLY A 30 -2.37 8.57 -5.38
C GLY A 30 -2.23 9.46 -4.15
N LEU A 31 -1.07 10.11 -4.01
CA LEU A 31 -0.89 11.20 -3.05
C LEU A 31 -1.63 12.42 -3.57
N SER A 32 -2.34 13.13 -2.72
CA SER A 32 -3.11 14.30 -3.15
C SER A 32 -2.87 15.52 -2.28
N ALA A 33 -3.00 16.70 -2.90
CA ALA A 33 -2.97 17.99 -2.24
C ALA A 33 -3.81 19.01 -3.01
N ASP A 34 -4.27 20.04 -2.30
CA ASP A 34 -4.92 21.19 -2.89
C ASP A 34 -3.93 22.35 -3.00
N LEU A 35 -3.67 22.78 -4.24
CA LEU A 35 -2.81 23.91 -4.55
C LEU A 35 -3.64 25.17 -4.71
N MET A 36 -3.31 26.21 -3.94
CA MET A 36 -3.87 27.54 -4.15
C MET A 36 -3.06 28.24 -5.25
N VAL A 37 -3.72 28.52 -6.37
CA VAL A 37 -3.13 29.22 -7.52
C VAL A 37 -3.68 30.63 -7.56
N ALA A 38 -2.82 31.62 -7.34
CA ALA A 38 -3.18 33.03 -7.44
C ALA A 38 -2.76 33.57 -8.81
N ASN A 39 -3.68 34.25 -9.49
CA ASN A 39 -3.40 34.96 -10.72
C ASN A 39 -3.34 36.45 -10.45
N THR A 40 -2.16 37.01 -10.39
CA THR A 40 -1.92 38.45 -10.17
C THR A 40 -1.90 39.26 -11.46
N GLY A 41 -2.06 38.60 -12.62
CA GLY A 41 -2.10 39.24 -13.92
C GLY A 41 -3.48 39.79 -14.28
N ASP A 42 -3.56 40.50 -15.38
CA ASP A 42 -4.76 41.14 -15.96
C ASP A 42 -5.56 40.19 -16.90
N ARG A 43 -5.02 39.02 -17.21
CA ARG A 43 -5.64 38.02 -18.09
C ARG A 43 -5.87 36.71 -17.34
N ARG A 44 -6.76 35.88 -17.89
CA ARG A 44 -6.99 34.53 -17.39
C ARG A 44 -5.70 33.70 -17.46
N LEU A 45 -5.39 32.99 -16.39
CA LEU A 45 -4.28 32.04 -16.31
C LEU A 45 -4.86 30.62 -16.50
N ALA A 46 -4.38 29.92 -17.51
CA ALA A 46 -4.70 28.50 -17.70
C ALA A 46 -3.52 27.65 -17.19
N VAL A 47 -3.76 26.83 -16.20
CA VAL A 47 -2.83 25.82 -15.71
C VAL A 47 -3.22 24.49 -16.31
N ARG A 48 -2.25 23.75 -16.87
CA ARG A 48 -2.47 22.43 -17.51
C ARG A 48 -1.73 21.28 -16.82
N GLY A 49 -0.84 21.58 -15.90
CA GLY A 49 -0.06 20.59 -15.17
C GLY A 49 0.84 21.24 -14.14
N VAL A 50 1.38 20.41 -13.30
CA VAL A 50 2.43 20.75 -12.34
C VAL A 50 3.58 19.77 -12.51
N THR A 51 4.81 20.24 -12.36
CA THR A 51 6.00 19.38 -12.36
C THR A 51 6.43 19.14 -10.92
N ILE A 52 6.62 17.90 -10.55
CA ILE A 52 7.15 17.50 -9.24
C ILE A 52 8.60 17.10 -9.42
N VAL A 53 9.48 17.86 -8.78
CA VAL A 53 10.93 17.64 -8.78
C VAL A 53 11.31 16.95 -7.47
N ARG A 54 12.05 15.84 -7.56
CA ARG A 54 12.58 15.11 -6.40
C ARG A 54 14.05 14.90 -6.58
N GLU A 55 14.82 15.07 -5.53
CA GLU A 55 16.25 14.81 -5.55
C GLU A 55 16.56 13.36 -5.96
N GLY A 56 17.43 13.18 -6.94
CA GLY A 56 17.85 11.86 -7.44
C GLY A 56 16.79 11.09 -8.24
N SER A 57 15.69 11.72 -8.64
CA SER A 57 14.63 11.11 -9.45
C SER A 57 14.36 11.93 -10.71
N VAL A 58 13.71 11.30 -11.67
CA VAL A 58 13.22 12.01 -12.87
C VAL A 58 12.05 12.90 -12.45
N ASP A 59 11.99 14.11 -13.01
CA ASP A 59 10.88 15.03 -12.84
C ASP A 59 9.58 14.40 -13.34
N LEU A 60 8.51 14.56 -12.58
CA LEU A 60 7.22 13.99 -12.90
C LEU A 60 6.24 15.11 -13.26
N ASP A 61 5.78 15.09 -14.51
CA ASP A 61 4.72 15.98 -14.96
C ASP A 61 3.36 15.38 -14.62
N VAL A 62 2.62 16.07 -13.76
CA VAL A 62 1.30 15.67 -13.28
C VAL A 62 0.24 16.51 -13.96
N PRO A 63 -0.70 15.90 -14.70
CA PRO A 63 -1.80 16.63 -15.29
C PRO A 63 -2.69 17.24 -14.20
N ALA A 64 -2.90 18.53 -14.30
CA ALA A 64 -3.79 19.26 -13.42
C ALA A 64 -4.38 20.43 -14.21
N ALA A 65 -5.65 20.72 -14.03
CA ALA A 65 -6.31 21.77 -14.79
C ALA A 65 -6.96 22.79 -13.88
N ALA A 66 -6.59 24.06 -14.09
CA ALA A 66 -7.29 25.18 -13.49
C ALA A 66 -7.36 26.34 -14.45
N LEU A 67 -8.49 27.06 -14.44
CA LEU A 67 -8.66 28.31 -15.13
C LEU A 67 -8.88 29.39 -14.08
N VAL A 68 -7.86 30.23 -13.86
CA VAL A 68 -7.86 31.25 -12.81
C VAL A 68 -8.16 32.60 -13.43
N PRO A 69 -9.28 33.25 -13.10
CA PRO A 69 -9.58 34.61 -13.58
C PRO A 69 -8.52 35.64 -13.16
N ALA A 70 -8.45 36.77 -13.85
CA ALA A 70 -7.57 37.86 -13.50
C ALA A 70 -7.83 38.33 -12.05
N GLY A 71 -6.79 38.51 -11.26
CA GLY A 71 -6.88 38.97 -9.86
C GLY A 71 -7.49 37.96 -8.89
N ALA A 72 -7.81 36.73 -9.33
CA ALA A 72 -8.45 35.72 -8.49
C ALA A 72 -7.46 34.66 -7.97
N THR A 73 -7.89 33.94 -6.94
CA THR A 73 -7.21 32.75 -6.41
C THR A 73 -8.16 31.56 -6.53
N THR A 74 -7.68 30.43 -7.03
CA THR A 74 -8.47 29.20 -7.20
C THR A 74 -7.73 28.02 -6.58
N SER A 75 -8.45 27.13 -5.91
CA SER A 75 -7.89 25.84 -5.48
C SER A 75 -7.87 24.87 -6.64
N MET A 76 -6.78 24.14 -6.76
CA MET A 76 -6.59 23.10 -7.77
C MET A 76 -6.17 21.80 -7.06
N HIS A 77 -6.99 20.76 -7.21
CA HIS A 77 -6.64 19.44 -6.69
C HIS A 77 -5.63 18.76 -7.60
N VAL A 78 -4.56 18.22 -7.01
CA VAL A 78 -3.50 17.51 -7.72
C VAL A 78 -3.32 16.13 -7.10
N THR A 79 -3.32 15.08 -7.92
CA THR A 79 -3.05 13.70 -7.51
C THR A 79 -1.80 13.19 -8.18
N LEU A 80 -0.85 12.73 -7.38
CA LEU A 80 0.49 12.29 -7.77
C LEU A 80 0.63 10.78 -7.54
N PRO A 81 0.80 9.94 -8.56
CA PRO A 81 1.15 8.54 -8.37
C PRO A 81 2.64 8.38 -8.07
N MET A 82 2.96 7.45 -7.18
CA MET A 82 4.32 6.98 -6.89
C MET A 82 4.42 5.49 -7.19
N ASP A 83 5.63 4.94 -7.14
CA ASP A 83 5.84 3.50 -7.21
C ASP A 83 5.08 2.82 -6.07
N GLN A 84 4.35 1.74 -6.39
CA GLN A 84 3.52 1.02 -5.42
C GLN A 84 4.33 0.46 -4.25
N GLY A 85 5.60 0.13 -4.49
CA GLY A 85 6.52 -0.34 -3.46
C GLY A 85 7.16 0.77 -2.62
N THR A 86 6.84 2.06 -2.86
CA THR A 86 7.41 3.16 -2.09
C THR A 86 7.05 3.03 -0.62
N SER A 87 8.05 2.92 0.24
CA SER A 87 7.86 2.74 1.69
C SER A 87 7.09 3.92 2.30
N PRO A 88 6.33 3.72 3.39
CA PRO A 88 5.72 4.80 4.13
C PRO A 88 6.76 5.79 4.67
N GLY A 89 6.45 7.08 4.61
CA GLY A 89 7.36 8.12 5.08
C GLY A 89 7.17 9.46 4.38
N ASP A 90 7.98 10.43 4.77
CA ASP A 90 7.99 11.78 4.22
C ASP A 90 9.17 11.92 3.25
N TYR A 91 8.88 12.32 2.01
CA TYR A 91 9.86 12.50 0.94
C TYR A 91 9.89 13.98 0.53
N PRO A 92 11.03 14.65 0.63
CA PRO A 92 11.17 16.05 0.20
C PRO A 92 11.00 16.15 -1.32
N ALA A 93 10.30 17.19 -1.75
CA ALA A 93 10.06 17.49 -3.15
C ALA A 93 9.90 18.99 -3.37
N GLU A 94 9.88 19.41 -4.63
CA GLU A 94 9.51 20.75 -5.07
C GLU A 94 8.39 20.66 -6.09
N VAL A 95 7.36 21.45 -5.92
CA VAL A 95 6.28 21.58 -6.91
C VAL A 95 6.57 22.82 -7.75
N GLN A 96 6.68 22.62 -9.05
CA GLN A 96 6.88 23.72 -10.02
C GLN A 96 5.58 23.98 -10.78
N LEU A 97 5.13 25.22 -10.72
CA LEU A 97 3.96 25.69 -11.42
C LEU A 97 4.31 26.97 -12.18
N ALA A 98 4.18 26.96 -13.50
CA ALA A 98 4.49 28.09 -14.36
C ALA A 98 5.88 28.71 -14.09
N GLY A 99 6.89 27.91 -13.79
CA GLY A 99 8.26 28.35 -13.49
C GLY A 99 8.48 28.84 -12.06
N ILE A 100 7.48 28.73 -11.18
CA ILE A 100 7.59 29.07 -9.75
C ILE A 100 7.69 27.77 -8.96
N GLY A 101 8.81 27.56 -8.26
CA GLY A 101 9.04 26.43 -7.36
C GLY A 101 8.52 26.69 -5.94
N ARG A 102 7.92 25.70 -5.33
CA ARG A 102 7.52 25.69 -3.92
C ARG A 102 7.93 24.39 -3.27
N ALA A 103 8.55 24.47 -2.09
CA ALA A 103 8.88 23.28 -1.30
C ALA A 103 7.62 22.45 -1.00
N ALA A 104 7.77 21.13 -1.11
CA ALA A 104 6.70 20.16 -0.85
C ALA A 104 7.24 18.96 -0.06
N VAL A 105 6.32 18.26 0.58
CA VAL A 105 6.56 16.98 1.23
C VAL A 105 5.55 15.98 0.68
N LEU A 106 6.05 14.86 0.18
CA LEU A 106 5.24 13.73 -0.25
C LEU A 106 5.14 12.75 0.92
N ARG A 107 4.02 12.77 1.62
CA ARG A 107 3.74 11.88 2.76
C ARG A 107 3.05 10.63 2.30
N VAL A 108 3.82 9.55 2.17
CA VAL A 108 3.32 8.23 1.76
C VAL A 108 2.76 7.50 2.97
N GLU A 109 1.49 7.13 2.90
CA GLU A 109 0.83 6.36 3.94
C GLU A 109 1.09 4.86 3.81
N ALA A 110 1.03 4.14 4.94
CA ALA A 110 1.16 2.70 4.97
C ALA A 110 -0.11 2.03 4.41
N VAL A 111 0.08 1.13 3.46
CA VAL A 111 -0.97 0.27 2.89
C VAL A 111 -0.64 -1.17 3.23
N LEU A 112 -1.50 -1.80 4.02
CA LEU A 112 -1.41 -3.22 4.36
C LEU A 112 -2.45 -3.97 3.52
N ALA A 113 -2.00 -4.64 2.47
CA ALA A 113 -2.87 -5.41 1.58
C ALA A 113 -2.16 -6.68 1.11
N MET A 114 -2.86 -7.80 1.19
CA MET A 114 -2.32 -9.09 0.79
C MET A 114 -3.39 -9.95 0.13
N ARG A 115 -2.98 -10.68 -0.89
CA ARG A 115 -3.81 -11.67 -1.58
C ARG A 115 -3.08 -13.00 -1.67
N ILE A 116 -3.82 -14.10 -1.57
CA ILE A 116 -3.31 -15.45 -1.79
C ILE A 116 -4.09 -16.16 -2.90
N THR A 117 -3.41 -17.07 -3.59
CA THR A 117 -4.01 -17.93 -4.61
C THR A 117 -3.40 -19.33 -4.53
N PRO A 118 -4.20 -20.41 -4.41
CA PRO A 118 -5.64 -20.40 -4.25
C PRO A 118 -6.09 -19.91 -2.86
N ARG A 119 -7.30 -19.36 -2.76
CA ARG A 119 -7.92 -19.01 -1.46
C ARG A 119 -8.59 -20.21 -0.78
N ARG A 120 -8.86 -21.27 -1.54
CA ARG A 120 -9.53 -22.47 -1.08
C ARG A 120 -8.78 -23.70 -1.51
N LEU A 121 -8.64 -24.65 -0.61
CA LEU A 121 -8.07 -25.96 -0.88
C LEU A 121 -9.05 -27.04 -0.45
N LEU A 122 -9.20 -28.04 -1.31
CA LEU A 122 -9.83 -29.31 -0.93
C LEU A 122 -8.75 -30.20 -0.35
N ALA A 123 -8.99 -30.75 0.82
CA ALA A 123 -8.04 -31.63 1.49
C ALA A 123 -8.76 -32.84 2.09
N GLU A 124 -8.01 -33.91 2.27
CA GLU A 124 -8.41 -35.07 3.03
C GLU A 124 -7.67 -35.09 4.37
N PRO A 125 -8.14 -35.87 5.36
CA PRO A 125 -7.33 -36.13 6.57
C PRO A 125 -5.94 -36.66 6.22
N GLY A 126 -4.91 -36.13 6.91
CA GLY A 126 -3.53 -36.46 6.65
C GLY A 126 -2.66 -35.25 6.33
N ALA A 127 -1.52 -35.50 5.70
CA ALA A 127 -0.55 -34.45 5.40
C ALA A 127 -0.37 -34.29 3.89
N HIS A 128 -0.52 -33.06 3.42
CA HIS A 128 -0.49 -32.70 2.00
C HIS A 128 0.54 -31.61 1.72
N GLY A 129 1.29 -31.77 0.62
CA GLY A 129 2.10 -30.68 0.09
C GLY A 129 1.20 -29.64 -0.53
N VAL A 130 1.41 -28.35 -0.21
CA VAL A 130 0.65 -27.25 -0.76
C VAL A 130 1.57 -26.19 -1.35
N SER A 131 1.09 -25.54 -2.41
CA SER A 131 1.77 -24.41 -3.05
C SER A 131 0.78 -23.26 -3.16
N ILE A 132 1.16 -22.10 -2.62
CA ILE A 132 0.30 -20.92 -2.52
C ILE A 132 1.09 -19.74 -3.08
N VAL A 133 0.51 -19.00 -3.99
CA VAL A 133 1.05 -17.71 -4.44
C VAL A 133 0.54 -16.64 -3.48
N ALA A 134 1.45 -15.97 -2.79
CA ALA A 134 1.18 -14.85 -1.92
C ALA A 134 1.62 -13.56 -2.60
N VAL A 135 0.74 -12.57 -2.66
CA VAL A 135 0.98 -11.26 -3.28
C VAL A 135 0.81 -10.20 -2.20
N ASN A 136 1.87 -9.44 -1.97
CA ASN A 136 1.80 -8.23 -1.16
C ASN A 136 1.38 -7.07 -2.08
N GLU A 137 0.16 -6.61 -1.95
CA GLU A 137 -0.41 -5.50 -2.73
C GLU A 137 -0.23 -4.14 -2.02
N GLY A 138 0.42 -4.15 -0.85
CA GLY A 138 0.74 -2.97 -0.06
C GLY A 138 2.18 -2.50 -0.22
N ASN A 139 2.53 -1.44 0.51
CA ASN A 139 3.86 -0.83 0.51
C ASN A 139 4.65 -1.07 1.80
N VAL A 140 4.18 -2.00 2.63
CA VAL A 140 4.85 -2.44 3.85
C VAL A 140 5.25 -3.89 3.70
N GLU A 141 6.45 -4.24 4.15
CA GLU A 141 6.90 -5.63 4.21
C GLU A 141 6.02 -6.46 5.14
N LEU A 142 5.66 -7.67 4.72
CA LEU A 142 4.85 -8.61 5.49
C LEU A 142 5.65 -9.88 5.78
N THR A 143 5.44 -10.45 6.97
CA THR A 143 6.04 -11.73 7.34
C THR A 143 4.97 -12.80 7.49
N LEU A 144 5.16 -13.93 6.78
CA LEU A 144 4.35 -15.13 6.96
C LEU A 144 5.02 -16.05 7.97
N ALA A 145 4.30 -16.39 9.04
CA ALA A 145 4.80 -17.28 10.06
C ALA A 145 5.05 -18.70 9.51
N SER A 146 6.07 -19.38 10.04
CA SER A 146 6.39 -20.75 9.63
C SER A 146 5.33 -21.79 10.03
N VAL A 147 4.54 -21.51 11.06
CA VAL A 147 3.46 -22.39 11.52
C VAL A 147 2.22 -21.57 11.80
N THR A 148 1.12 -21.93 11.16
CA THR A 148 -0.20 -21.32 11.39
C THR A 148 -1.25 -22.40 11.57
N ARG A 149 -2.31 -22.10 12.32
CA ARG A 149 -3.36 -23.06 12.68
C ARG A 149 -4.73 -22.43 12.48
N GLY A 150 -5.67 -23.24 12.01
CA GLY A 150 -7.06 -22.88 11.89
C GLY A 150 -7.93 -23.98 12.45
N ARG A 151 -8.89 -23.65 13.31
CA ARG A 151 -9.83 -24.63 13.86
C ARG A 151 -10.82 -25.10 12.82
N THR A 152 -11.12 -26.39 12.83
CA THR A 152 -12.17 -26.94 12.00
C THR A 152 -13.56 -26.62 12.57
N SER A 153 -14.53 -26.51 11.68
CA SER A 153 -15.94 -26.38 11.98
C SER A 153 -16.75 -27.27 11.02
N ASP A 154 -17.73 -27.98 11.54
CA ASP A 154 -18.71 -28.74 10.78
C ASP A 154 -20.10 -28.05 10.76
N GLY A 155 -20.15 -26.78 11.21
CA GLY A 155 -21.39 -26.02 11.39
C GLY A 155 -22.01 -26.18 12.79
N GLY A 156 -21.40 -27.00 13.67
CA GLY A 156 -21.75 -27.10 15.08
C GLY A 156 -21.30 -25.93 15.93
N LYS A 157 -21.69 -25.90 17.21
CA LYS A 157 -21.34 -24.82 18.16
C LYS A 157 -19.92 -24.93 18.68
N GLU A 158 -19.33 -26.09 18.69
CA GLU A 158 -17.97 -26.31 19.23
C GLU A 158 -16.96 -26.38 18.10
N PRO A 159 -15.81 -25.66 18.29
CA PRO A 159 -14.71 -25.73 17.34
C PRO A 159 -14.05 -27.11 17.41
N GLY A 160 -13.80 -27.70 16.25
CA GLY A 160 -13.10 -28.96 16.13
C GLY A 160 -11.57 -28.82 16.26
N PRO A 161 -10.82 -29.91 15.96
CA PRO A 161 -9.36 -29.92 16.03
C PRO A 161 -8.73 -29.01 14.97
N ASP A 162 -7.45 -28.65 15.20
CA ASP A 162 -6.72 -27.71 14.35
C ASP A 162 -6.23 -28.34 13.04
N VAL A 163 -6.44 -27.66 11.94
CA VAL A 163 -5.68 -27.81 10.70
C VAL A 163 -4.43 -26.94 10.80
N THR A 164 -3.27 -27.51 10.51
CA THR A 164 -1.98 -26.81 10.63
C THR A 164 -1.32 -26.66 9.27
N LEU A 165 -0.91 -25.44 8.92
CA LEU A 165 -0.02 -25.17 7.79
C LEU A 165 1.38 -24.90 8.33
N THR A 166 2.37 -25.67 7.85
CA THR A 166 3.78 -25.54 8.21
C THR A 166 4.59 -25.17 6.97
N LEU A 167 5.30 -24.06 7.04
CA LEU A 167 6.31 -23.63 6.06
C LEU A 167 7.69 -24.04 6.55
N LYS A 168 8.63 -24.24 5.64
CA LYS A 168 10.01 -24.61 6.00
C LYS A 168 10.68 -23.55 6.89
N THR A 169 10.43 -22.27 6.59
CA THR A 169 10.93 -21.10 7.31
C THR A 169 9.88 -20.00 7.22
N PRO A 170 9.91 -18.99 8.09
CA PRO A 170 9.13 -17.76 7.87
C PRO A 170 9.47 -17.18 6.50
N VAL A 171 8.47 -16.61 5.83
CA VAL A 171 8.63 -16.01 4.50
C VAL A 171 8.40 -14.51 4.59
N ILE A 172 9.39 -13.75 4.11
CA ILE A 172 9.28 -12.30 4.00
C ILE A 172 8.72 -11.96 2.62
N LEU A 173 7.63 -11.19 2.59
CA LEU A 173 7.07 -10.60 1.38
C LEU A 173 7.43 -9.11 1.37
N ALA A 174 8.36 -8.73 0.51
CA ALA A 174 8.66 -7.32 0.30
C ALA A 174 7.42 -6.56 -0.20
N ALA A 175 7.42 -5.23 -0.07
CA ALA A 175 6.38 -4.38 -0.63
C ALA A 175 6.19 -4.64 -2.13
N ALA A 176 4.96 -4.59 -2.61
CA ALA A 176 4.57 -4.79 -4.02
C ALA A 176 5.17 -6.05 -4.67
N SER A 177 5.35 -7.14 -3.90
CA SER A 177 6.01 -8.36 -4.37
C SER A 177 5.09 -9.58 -4.41
N THR A 178 5.53 -10.59 -5.17
CA THR A 178 4.84 -11.87 -5.30
C THR A 178 5.81 -13.00 -5.01
N VAL A 179 5.41 -13.94 -4.14
CA VAL A 179 6.21 -15.11 -3.77
C VAL A 179 5.35 -16.36 -3.83
N THR A 180 5.92 -17.46 -4.35
CA THR A 180 5.32 -18.78 -4.24
C THR A 180 5.79 -19.45 -2.95
N VAL A 181 4.87 -19.66 -2.04
CA VAL A 181 5.07 -20.29 -0.75
C VAL A 181 4.75 -21.77 -0.85
N ARG A 182 5.68 -22.63 -0.46
CA ARG A 182 5.48 -24.08 -0.37
C ARG A 182 5.44 -24.51 1.09
N GLY A 183 4.45 -25.35 1.43
CA GLY A 183 4.26 -25.81 2.78
C GLY A 183 3.64 -27.19 2.85
N ARG A 184 3.45 -27.65 4.08
CA ARG A 184 2.77 -28.90 4.41
C ARG A 184 1.49 -28.55 5.19
N LEU A 185 0.36 -28.92 4.64
CA LEU A 185 -0.93 -28.84 5.31
C LEU A 185 -1.19 -30.15 6.03
N SER A 186 -1.46 -30.10 7.33
CA SER A 186 -1.80 -31.25 8.16
C SER A 186 -3.25 -31.14 8.61
N VAL A 187 -4.06 -32.09 8.18
CA VAL A 187 -5.48 -32.21 8.51
C VAL A 187 -5.65 -33.35 9.53
N PRO A 188 -6.27 -33.13 10.69
CA PRO A 188 -6.43 -34.14 11.72
C PRO A 188 -7.17 -35.37 11.22
N PRO A 189 -6.71 -36.61 11.53
CA PRO A 189 -7.41 -37.83 11.16
C PRO A 189 -8.65 -38.09 12.03
N SER A 190 -8.80 -37.41 13.16
CA SER A 190 -9.90 -37.54 14.13
C SER A 190 -11.21 -36.86 13.71
N LEU A 191 -11.24 -36.23 12.53
CA LEU A 191 -12.47 -35.62 12.02
C LEU A 191 -13.49 -36.66 11.65
N ASP A 192 -14.78 -36.37 11.94
CA ASP A 192 -15.89 -37.21 11.52
C ASP A 192 -15.91 -37.36 9.99
N PRO A 193 -15.66 -38.55 9.45
CA PRO A 193 -15.56 -38.75 8.01
C PRO A 193 -16.92 -38.59 7.28
N THR A 194 -18.03 -38.57 8.00
CA THR A 194 -19.38 -38.46 7.41
C THR A 194 -19.80 -37.01 7.21
N ARG A 195 -19.07 -36.06 7.78
CA ARG A 195 -19.39 -34.63 7.74
C ARG A 195 -18.41 -33.85 6.90
N ARG A 196 -18.92 -32.76 6.33
CA ARG A 196 -18.05 -31.73 5.74
C ARG A 196 -17.49 -30.86 6.84
N HIS A 197 -16.19 -30.66 6.82
CA HIS A 197 -15.51 -29.71 7.72
C HIS A 197 -14.87 -28.58 6.91
N THR A 198 -14.75 -27.41 7.53
CA THR A 198 -14.05 -26.25 6.97
C THR A 198 -13.11 -25.70 8.04
N ALA A 199 -11.95 -25.16 7.61
CA ALA A 199 -11.04 -24.45 8.49
C ALA A 199 -10.55 -23.20 7.78
N LYS A 200 -10.37 -22.10 8.52
CA LYS A 200 -9.67 -20.90 8.07
C LYS A 200 -8.30 -20.89 8.71
N VAL A 201 -7.27 -21.06 7.89
CA VAL A 201 -5.86 -21.06 8.33
C VAL A 201 -5.28 -19.69 7.98
N PRO A 202 -4.93 -18.85 8.97
CA PRO A 202 -4.40 -17.52 8.71
C PRO A 202 -3.03 -17.63 8.04
N LEU A 203 -2.81 -16.84 7.00
CA LEU A 203 -1.54 -16.72 6.29
C LEU A 203 -1.25 -15.23 6.06
N GLY A 204 -0.53 -14.61 6.98
CA GLY A 204 -0.33 -13.18 7.00
C GLY A 204 -1.64 -12.41 7.21
N LEU A 205 -2.01 -11.57 6.26
CA LEU A 205 -3.25 -10.78 6.28
C LEU A 205 -4.43 -11.47 5.54
N ALA A 206 -4.22 -12.67 5.02
CA ALA A 206 -5.24 -13.43 4.29
C ALA A 206 -5.51 -14.76 4.96
N ASP A 207 -6.70 -15.31 4.76
CA ASP A 207 -7.09 -16.63 5.22
C ASP A 207 -7.10 -17.64 4.07
N LEU A 208 -6.49 -18.80 4.30
CA LEU A 208 -6.62 -19.98 3.46
C LEU A 208 -7.80 -20.82 3.97
N GLU A 209 -8.85 -20.93 3.18
CA GLU A 209 -9.99 -21.79 3.47
C GLU A 209 -9.67 -23.23 3.06
N VAL A 210 -9.65 -24.13 4.04
CA VAL A 210 -9.48 -25.57 3.81
C VAL A 210 -10.83 -26.24 3.92
N ILE A 211 -11.23 -26.95 2.88
CA ILE A 211 -12.50 -27.68 2.81
C ILE A 211 -12.19 -29.17 2.84
N ILE A 212 -12.75 -29.87 3.81
CA ILE A 212 -12.58 -31.30 3.99
C ILE A 212 -13.93 -31.95 3.68
N LEU A 213 -13.97 -32.71 2.60
CA LEU A 213 -15.19 -33.36 2.15
C LEU A 213 -15.47 -34.64 2.95
N PRO A 214 -16.77 -35.00 3.15
CA PRO A 214 -17.12 -36.27 3.74
C PRO A 214 -16.62 -37.42 2.84
N ARG A 215 -16.16 -38.48 3.46
CA ARG A 215 -15.82 -39.72 2.77
C ARG A 215 -17.02 -40.67 2.83
N ASN A 216 -17.47 -41.19 1.70
CA ASN A 216 -18.36 -42.31 1.73
C ASN A 216 -17.64 -43.50 2.38
N PRO A 217 -18.25 -44.16 3.38
CA PRO A 217 -17.72 -45.43 3.87
C PRO A 217 -17.58 -46.35 2.66
N VAL A 218 -16.36 -46.77 2.34
CA VAL A 218 -16.12 -47.81 1.36
C VAL A 218 -16.87 -49.02 1.90
N THR A 219 -17.98 -49.38 1.27
CA THR A 219 -18.67 -50.65 1.55
C THR A 219 -17.68 -51.72 1.09
N GLU A 220 -16.91 -52.28 2.03
CA GLU A 220 -16.13 -53.47 1.73
C GLU A 220 -17.12 -54.50 1.20
N ALA A 221 -17.04 -54.78 -0.09
CA ALA A 221 -17.73 -55.89 -0.68
C ALA A 221 -17.20 -57.14 0.04
N LYS A 222 -18.04 -57.70 0.91
CA LYS A 222 -17.78 -58.95 1.64
C LYS A 222 -17.59 -60.05 0.60
N PRO A 223 -16.50 -60.82 0.62
CA PRO A 223 -16.23 -61.91 -0.31
C PRO A 223 -17.28 -63.02 -0.24
#